data_d7282925ab44619be660bb10ca2920e4
#
_entry.id   d7282925ab44619be660bb10ca2920e4
#
_cell.length_a   1.000
_cell.length_b   1.000
_cell.length_c   1.000
_cell.angle_alpha   90.00
_cell.angle_beta   90.00
_cell.angle_gamma   90.00
#
_symmetry.space_group_name_H-M   'P 1'
#
loop_
_entity.id
_entity.type
_entity.pdbx_description
1 polymer ?
#
loop_
_entity_poly.entity_id
_entity_poly.type
_entity_poly.pdbx_seq_one_letter_code
_entity_poly.pdbx_strand_id
1 'polypeptide(L)'
;LVALDTLESVVDEAIAEGCNLIVSFHPIIFSGLKNLTGKNYVERVVIKAIKNNIAIFSLHTALDNSWNGVNAMICNKLNLTNRRVLIPKKNTIKKLTTYVPEKHFQNLLSELFKAGAGTIGNYSNCSFSIESLRSS
;
A
#
# COMPACT_ATOMS: atom_id res chain seq x y z
N LEU A 1 10.83 5.71 13.01
CA LEU A 1 11.71 6.54 12.19
C LEU A 1 11.26 6.51 10.73
N VAL A 2 11.34 7.64 10.00
CA VAL A 2 11.04 7.74 8.56
C VAL A 2 12.32 8.16 7.82
N ALA A 3 12.64 7.45 6.74
CA ALA A 3 13.84 7.71 5.95
C ALA A 3 13.61 7.47 4.45
N LEU A 4 14.46 8.04 3.61
CA LEU A 4 14.46 7.74 2.17
C LEU A 4 15.06 6.35 1.92
N ASP A 5 16.23 6.10 2.49
CA ASP A 5 16.99 4.86 2.38
C ASP A 5 17.23 4.27 3.77
N THR A 6 17.30 2.95 3.87
CA THR A 6 17.66 2.27 5.11
C THR A 6 19.17 1.98 5.12
N LEU A 7 19.95 2.99 5.50
CA LEU A 7 21.41 2.88 5.66
C LEU A 7 21.77 2.35 7.06
N GLU A 8 23.02 1.95 7.27
CA GLU A 8 23.50 1.53 8.61
C GLU A 8 23.31 2.65 9.65
N SER A 9 23.57 3.91 9.26
CA SER A 9 23.37 5.09 10.11
C SER A 9 21.91 5.32 10.50
N VAL A 10 20.97 5.01 9.59
CA VAL A 10 19.52 5.11 9.86
C VAL A 10 19.08 4.06 10.89
N VAL A 11 19.67 2.86 10.86
CA VAL A 11 19.40 1.85 11.89
C VAL A 11 20.02 2.28 13.22
N ASP A 12 21.21 2.89 13.20
CA ASP A 12 21.84 3.42 14.43
C ASP A 12 21.00 4.55 15.05
N GLU A 13 20.46 5.45 14.23
CA GLU A 13 19.52 6.49 14.67
C GLU A 13 18.24 5.87 15.26
N ALA A 14 17.66 4.86 14.60
CA ALA A 14 16.48 4.17 15.11
C ALA A 14 16.73 3.51 16.49
N ILE A 15 17.92 2.94 16.68
CA ILE A 15 18.33 2.39 17.99
C ILE A 15 18.44 3.50 19.04
N ALA A 16 19.12 4.60 18.70
CA ALA A 16 19.34 5.74 19.62
C ALA A 16 18.02 6.37 20.04
N GLU A 17 17.05 6.51 19.13
CA GLU A 17 15.71 7.09 19.35
C GLU A 17 14.69 6.09 19.90
N GLY A 18 15.09 4.82 20.17
CA GLY A 18 14.20 3.79 20.69
C GLY A 18 13.08 3.39 19.72
N CYS A 19 13.28 3.57 18.41
CA CYS A 19 12.31 3.21 17.38
C CYS A 19 12.36 1.71 17.10
N ASN A 20 11.21 1.07 17.02
CA ASN A 20 11.07 -0.35 16.64
C ASN A 20 10.61 -0.56 15.18
N LEU A 21 10.39 0.52 14.44
CA LEU A 21 9.98 0.52 13.04
C LEU A 21 10.71 1.61 12.25
N ILE A 22 11.30 1.23 11.12
CA ILE A 22 11.79 2.15 10.09
C ILE A 22 10.82 2.07 8.91
N VAL A 23 10.23 3.21 8.51
CA VAL A 23 9.47 3.34 7.28
C VAL A 23 10.37 4.01 6.26
N SER A 24 10.72 3.30 5.19
CA SER A 24 11.58 3.80 4.13
C SER A 24 10.85 3.89 2.79
N PHE A 25 11.36 4.73 1.89
CA PHE A 25 10.88 4.73 0.52
C PHE A 25 11.51 3.56 -0.26
N HIS A 26 12.84 3.47 -0.30
CA HIS A 26 13.53 2.41 -1.00
C HIS A 26 13.66 1.13 -0.16
N PRO A 27 13.42 -0.05 -0.76
CA PRO A 27 13.61 -1.32 -0.07
C PRO A 27 15.10 -1.62 0.11
N ILE A 28 15.50 -1.95 1.34
CA ILE A 28 16.87 -2.37 1.61
C ILE A 28 17.19 -3.72 0.94
N ILE A 29 16.23 -4.61 0.83
CA ILE A 29 16.36 -5.88 0.11
C ILE A 29 15.66 -5.71 -1.23
N PHE A 30 16.39 -5.33 -2.27
CA PHE A 30 15.86 -5.24 -3.62
C PHE A 30 15.90 -6.57 -4.36
N SER A 31 16.96 -7.33 -4.17
CA SER A 31 17.13 -8.71 -4.67
C SER A 31 17.20 -9.67 -3.50
N GLY A 32 16.63 -10.87 -3.64
CA GLY A 32 16.62 -11.87 -2.57
C GLY A 32 18.02 -12.15 -2.03
N LEU A 33 18.16 -12.14 -0.70
CA LEU A 33 19.43 -12.47 -0.03
C LEU A 33 19.60 -13.99 0.00
N LYS A 34 20.76 -14.46 -0.46
CA LYS A 34 21.14 -15.88 -0.36
C LYS A 34 21.81 -16.22 0.96
N ASN A 35 22.46 -15.24 1.58
CA ASN A 35 23.21 -15.39 2.82
C ASN A 35 23.06 -14.14 3.68
N LEU A 36 23.28 -14.26 4.96
CA LEU A 36 23.36 -13.18 5.95
C LEU A 36 24.68 -13.29 6.69
N THR A 37 25.77 -12.87 6.04
CA THR A 37 27.15 -12.99 6.56
C THR A 37 27.74 -11.67 7.00
N GLY A 38 27.06 -10.54 6.68
CA GLY A 38 27.57 -9.19 6.95
C GLY A 38 28.63 -8.68 5.96
N LYS A 39 28.85 -9.37 4.84
CA LYS A 39 29.88 -8.99 3.86
C LYS A 39 29.60 -7.67 3.16
N ASN A 40 28.33 -7.36 2.89
CA ASN A 40 27.94 -6.11 2.27
C ASN A 40 27.03 -5.29 3.20
N TYR A 41 26.78 -4.03 2.83
CA TYR A 41 26.01 -3.13 3.68
C TYR A 41 24.55 -3.60 3.88
N VAL A 42 23.95 -4.21 2.85
CA VAL A 42 22.57 -4.71 2.94
C VAL A 42 22.45 -5.79 4.02
N GLU A 43 23.37 -6.77 3.98
CA GLU A 43 23.42 -7.82 5.00
C GLU A 43 23.67 -7.24 6.40
N ARG A 44 24.59 -6.26 6.53
CA ARG A 44 24.89 -5.62 7.83
C ARG A 44 23.67 -4.88 8.39
N VAL A 45 22.98 -4.09 7.54
CA VAL A 45 21.73 -3.40 7.93
C VAL A 45 20.68 -4.39 8.41
N VAL A 46 20.43 -5.45 7.62
CA VAL A 46 19.41 -6.46 7.97
C VAL A 46 19.77 -7.17 9.28
N ILE A 47 21.03 -7.60 9.44
CA ILE A 47 21.51 -8.24 10.68
C ILE A 47 21.34 -7.28 11.87
N LYS A 48 21.71 -6.00 11.71
CA LYS A 48 21.61 -4.99 12.77
C LYS A 48 20.15 -4.75 13.17
N ALA A 49 19.25 -4.61 12.19
CA ALA A 49 17.82 -4.43 12.45
C ALA A 49 17.22 -5.63 13.19
N ILE A 50 17.52 -6.86 12.77
CA ILE A 50 17.06 -8.09 13.43
C ILE A 50 17.56 -8.15 14.87
N LYS A 51 18.86 -7.90 15.11
CA LYS A 51 19.45 -7.95 16.46
C LYS A 51 18.84 -6.94 17.43
N ASN A 52 18.29 -5.84 16.92
CA ASN A 52 17.69 -4.78 17.72
C ASN A 52 16.15 -4.77 17.67
N ASN A 53 15.53 -5.83 17.15
CA ASN A 53 14.07 -5.96 17.01
C ASN A 53 13.42 -4.77 16.27
N ILE A 54 14.09 -4.25 15.22
CA ILE A 54 13.60 -3.16 14.40
C ILE A 54 13.00 -3.75 13.12
N ALA A 55 11.70 -3.50 12.88
CA ALA A 55 11.06 -3.81 11.63
C ALA A 55 11.40 -2.75 10.56
N ILE A 56 11.49 -3.16 9.30
CA ILE A 56 11.69 -2.26 8.16
C ILE A 56 10.51 -2.43 7.20
N PHE A 57 9.81 -1.34 6.92
CA PHE A 57 8.70 -1.30 5.98
C PHE A 57 8.99 -0.33 4.84
N SER A 58 9.05 -0.82 3.62
CA SER A 58 9.35 0.00 2.44
C SER A 58 8.11 0.23 1.59
N LEU A 59 7.82 1.50 1.29
CA LEU A 59 6.65 1.91 0.52
C LEU A 59 6.87 1.82 -0.99
N HIS A 60 8.07 2.17 -1.45
CA HIS A 60 8.53 2.14 -2.83
C HIS A 60 7.44 2.62 -3.83
N THR A 61 7.25 1.89 -4.94
CA THR A 61 6.29 2.24 -6.00
C THR A 61 4.81 2.23 -5.55
N ALA A 62 4.48 1.65 -4.39
CA ALA A 62 3.15 1.77 -3.82
C ALA A 62 2.80 3.23 -3.50
N LEU A 63 3.78 3.98 -2.97
CA LEU A 63 3.61 5.40 -2.68
C LEU A 63 3.54 6.24 -3.96
N ASP A 64 4.29 5.88 -5.02
CA ASP A 64 4.22 6.56 -6.32
C ASP A 64 2.85 6.41 -6.99
N ASN A 65 2.19 5.28 -6.78
CA ASN A 65 0.86 5.00 -7.31
C ASN A 65 -0.28 5.60 -6.46
N SER A 66 0.03 6.18 -5.32
CA SER A 66 -0.96 6.86 -4.47
C SER A 66 -1.29 8.24 -5.04
N TRP A 67 -2.60 8.59 -5.11
CA TRP A 67 -3.02 9.94 -5.53
C TRP A 67 -2.42 11.04 -4.65
N ASN A 68 -2.28 10.78 -3.33
CA ASN A 68 -1.68 11.69 -2.36
C ASN A 68 -0.22 11.32 -2.03
N GLY A 69 0.45 10.57 -2.91
CA GLY A 69 1.83 10.15 -2.74
C GLY A 69 2.86 11.20 -3.13
N VAL A 70 4.06 10.74 -3.52
CA VAL A 70 5.22 11.59 -3.83
C VAL A 70 4.91 12.66 -4.87
N ASN A 71 4.28 12.28 -5.99
CA ASN A 71 3.95 13.22 -7.07
C ASN A 71 3.01 14.34 -6.61
N ALA A 72 2.05 14.02 -5.74
CA ALA A 72 1.17 15.01 -5.16
C ALA A 72 1.93 16.00 -4.27
N MET A 73 2.87 15.51 -3.46
CA MET A 73 3.69 16.37 -2.61
C MET A 73 4.62 17.27 -3.43
N ILE A 74 5.19 16.77 -4.52
CA ILE A 74 5.97 17.58 -5.47
C ILE A 74 5.10 18.69 -6.07
N CYS A 75 3.91 18.35 -6.57
CA CYS A 75 2.98 19.34 -7.11
C CYS A 75 2.63 20.42 -6.08
N ASN A 76 2.34 20.03 -4.84
CA ASN A 76 2.05 20.97 -3.75
C ASN A 76 3.24 21.89 -3.45
N LYS A 77 4.45 21.35 -3.39
CA LYS A 77 5.69 22.13 -3.19
C LYS A 77 5.95 23.15 -4.29
N LEU A 78 5.57 22.82 -5.53
CA LEU A 78 5.72 23.68 -6.69
C LEU A 78 4.48 24.56 -6.94
N ASN A 79 3.46 24.53 -6.07
CA ASN A 79 2.18 25.22 -6.22
C ASN A 79 1.46 24.93 -7.55
N LEU A 80 1.58 23.69 -8.06
CA LEU A 80 0.90 23.26 -9.28
C LEU A 80 -0.56 22.92 -9.00
N THR A 81 -1.45 23.42 -9.84
CA THR A 81 -2.90 23.17 -9.80
C THR A 81 -3.33 22.27 -10.95
N ASN A 82 -4.58 21.80 -10.91
CA ASN A 82 -5.18 20.99 -11.99
C ASN A 82 -4.36 19.73 -12.36
N ARG A 83 -3.72 19.12 -11.38
CA ARG A 83 -2.93 17.91 -11.57
C ARG A 83 -3.77 16.73 -12.08
N ARG A 84 -3.17 15.93 -12.96
CA ARG A 84 -3.78 14.71 -13.50
C ARG A 84 -2.75 13.61 -13.65
N VAL A 85 -3.21 12.37 -13.66
CA VAL A 85 -2.33 11.21 -13.91
C VAL A 85 -1.89 11.26 -15.38
N LEU A 86 -0.58 11.25 -15.63
CA LEU A 86 -0.01 11.32 -16.98
C LEU A 86 -0.36 10.07 -17.79
N ILE A 87 -0.18 8.88 -17.19
CA ILE A 87 -0.49 7.59 -17.81
C ILE A 87 -1.48 6.86 -16.87
N PRO A 88 -2.81 7.11 -17.04
CA PRO A 88 -3.81 6.44 -16.22
C PRO A 88 -3.84 4.93 -16.54
N LYS A 89 -3.92 4.11 -15.50
CA LYS A 89 -4.16 2.67 -15.68
C LYS A 89 -5.52 2.47 -16.33
N LYS A 90 -5.54 1.77 -17.47
CA LYS A 90 -6.76 1.37 -18.16
C LYS A 90 -7.13 -0.06 -17.80
N ASN A 91 -8.40 -0.43 -18.00
CA ASN A 91 -8.90 -1.79 -17.79
C ASN A 91 -8.67 -2.34 -16.37
N THR A 92 -8.77 -1.47 -15.37
CA THR A 92 -8.69 -1.89 -13.97
C THR A 92 -10.07 -2.29 -13.46
N ILE A 93 -10.10 -3.30 -12.59
CA ILE A 93 -11.32 -3.68 -11.86
C ILE A 93 -11.67 -2.53 -10.90
N LYS A 94 -12.95 -2.12 -10.93
CA LYS A 94 -13.51 -1.16 -9.97
C LYS A 94 -14.29 -1.93 -8.91
N LYS A 95 -14.11 -1.59 -7.64
CA LYS A 95 -14.92 -2.11 -6.54
C LYS A 95 -16.05 -1.13 -6.27
N LEU A 96 -17.29 -1.56 -6.52
CA LEU A 96 -18.48 -0.87 -6.06
C LEU A 96 -18.84 -1.37 -4.66
N THR A 97 -18.97 -0.46 -3.71
CA THR A 97 -19.44 -0.78 -2.36
C THR A 97 -20.70 0.04 -2.09
N THR A 98 -21.75 -0.63 -1.61
CA THR A 98 -23.00 0.02 -1.23
C THR A 98 -23.57 -0.61 0.02
N TYR A 99 -24.41 0.14 0.72
CA TYR A 99 -25.13 -0.32 1.92
C TYR A 99 -26.60 -0.38 1.60
N VAL A 100 -27.26 -1.46 2.04
CA VAL A 100 -28.67 -1.69 1.76
C VAL A 100 -29.32 -2.40 2.94
N PRO A 101 -30.56 -2.07 3.32
CA PRO A 101 -31.32 -2.86 4.28
C PRO A 101 -31.50 -4.30 3.78
N GLU A 102 -31.38 -5.27 4.68
CA GLU A 102 -31.43 -6.70 4.37
C GLU A 102 -32.59 -7.09 3.46
N LYS A 103 -33.79 -6.59 3.77
CA LYS A 103 -35.02 -6.85 2.99
C LYS A 103 -34.95 -6.43 1.50
N HIS A 104 -34.01 -5.55 1.14
CA HIS A 104 -33.82 -5.07 -0.23
C HIS A 104 -32.56 -5.62 -0.91
N PHE A 105 -31.78 -6.45 -0.19
CA PHE A 105 -30.48 -6.93 -0.65
C PHE A 105 -30.58 -7.70 -1.98
N GLN A 106 -31.44 -8.71 -2.04
CA GLN A 106 -31.56 -9.56 -3.25
C GLN A 106 -32.02 -8.76 -4.47
N ASN A 107 -32.95 -7.82 -4.28
CA ASN A 107 -33.45 -6.98 -5.36
C ASN A 107 -32.33 -6.06 -5.88
N LEU A 108 -31.62 -5.37 -4.99
CA LEU A 108 -30.49 -4.52 -5.37
C LEU A 108 -29.39 -5.31 -6.10
N LEU A 109 -29.04 -6.48 -5.59
CA LEU A 109 -28.02 -7.33 -6.18
C LEU A 109 -28.38 -7.74 -7.62
N SER A 110 -29.64 -8.14 -7.83
CA SER A 110 -30.19 -8.48 -9.16
C SER A 110 -30.09 -7.30 -10.12
N GLU A 111 -30.48 -6.11 -9.70
CA GLU A 111 -30.43 -4.90 -10.54
C GLU A 111 -28.98 -4.48 -10.86
N LEU A 112 -28.07 -4.62 -9.91
CA LEU A 112 -26.64 -4.37 -10.16
C LEU A 112 -26.07 -5.32 -11.22
N PHE A 113 -26.40 -6.60 -11.18
CA PHE A 113 -25.96 -7.58 -12.18
C PHE A 113 -26.57 -7.30 -13.54
N LYS A 114 -27.85 -6.94 -13.63
CA LYS A 114 -28.51 -6.51 -14.88
C LYS A 114 -27.85 -5.28 -15.48
N ALA A 115 -27.37 -4.37 -14.63
CA ALA A 115 -26.63 -3.17 -15.05
C ALA A 115 -25.18 -3.46 -15.46
N GLY A 116 -24.72 -4.72 -15.39
CA GLY A 116 -23.38 -5.16 -15.82
C GLY A 116 -22.33 -5.18 -14.72
N ALA A 117 -22.70 -4.96 -13.45
CA ALA A 117 -21.77 -5.15 -12.35
C ALA A 117 -21.42 -6.65 -12.17
N GLY A 118 -20.27 -6.94 -11.54
CA GLY A 118 -19.87 -8.30 -11.21
C GLY A 118 -19.31 -9.13 -12.36
N THR A 119 -18.97 -8.53 -13.50
CA THR A 119 -18.30 -9.22 -14.60
C THR A 119 -16.78 -9.05 -14.46
N ILE A 120 -16.06 -10.16 -14.24
CA ILE A 120 -14.60 -10.19 -14.07
C ILE A 120 -14.03 -11.31 -14.93
N GLY A 121 -13.38 -10.97 -16.04
CA GLY A 121 -12.90 -11.96 -17.00
C GLY A 121 -14.02 -12.89 -17.51
N ASN A 122 -13.91 -14.17 -17.27
CA ASN A 122 -14.91 -15.18 -17.65
C ASN A 122 -16.00 -15.43 -16.58
N TYR A 123 -15.96 -14.69 -15.48
CA TYR A 123 -16.93 -14.83 -14.38
C TYR A 123 -17.99 -13.75 -14.46
N SER A 124 -19.24 -14.11 -14.19
CA SER A 124 -20.37 -13.20 -14.08
C SER A 124 -20.95 -13.21 -12.67
N ASN A 125 -21.64 -12.14 -12.31
CA ASN A 125 -22.34 -12.01 -11.02
C ASN A 125 -21.40 -12.14 -9.79
N CYS A 126 -20.15 -11.71 -9.92
CA CYS A 126 -19.20 -11.72 -8.81
C CYS A 126 -19.56 -10.64 -7.79
N SER A 127 -19.82 -11.05 -6.57
CA SER A 127 -20.08 -10.16 -5.43
C SER A 127 -19.73 -10.85 -4.12
N PHE A 128 -19.60 -10.08 -3.06
CA PHE A 128 -19.64 -10.57 -1.70
C PHE A 128 -20.44 -9.60 -0.83
N SER A 129 -21.07 -10.10 0.22
CA SER A 129 -21.82 -9.30 1.18
C SER A 129 -21.36 -9.63 2.59
N ILE A 130 -21.48 -8.64 3.47
CA ILE A 130 -21.21 -8.77 4.90
C ILE A 130 -22.42 -8.19 5.61
N GLU A 131 -23.03 -8.97 6.50
CA GLU A 131 -24.03 -8.47 7.43
C GLU A 131 -23.33 -7.63 8.49
N SER A 132 -23.85 -6.42 8.73
CA SER A 132 -23.37 -5.55 9.78
C SER A 132 -24.50 -5.24 10.76
N LEU A 133 -24.22 -5.40 12.05
CA LEU A 133 -25.11 -4.94 13.10
C LEU A 133 -24.99 -3.42 13.23
N ARG A 134 -26.12 -2.71 13.36
CA ARG A 134 -26.11 -1.31 13.79
C ARG A 134 -25.63 -1.28 15.24
N SER A 135 -24.55 -0.55 15.52
CA SER A 135 -24.33 -0.02 16.85
C SER A 135 -25.27 1.17 17.03
N SER A 136 -26.26 1.01 17.90
CA SER A 136 -27.09 2.12 18.39
C SER A 136 -26.25 3.08 19.23
#